data_5dfb87d5048831cbb22652efea237de4
#
_entry.id   5dfb87d5048831cbb22652efea237de4
#
_cell.length_a   1.000
_cell.length_b   1.000
_cell.length_c   1.000
_cell.angle_alpha   90.00
_cell.angle_beta   90.00
_cell.angle_gamma   90.00
#
_symmetry.space_group_name_H-M   'P 1'
#
loop_
_entity.id
_entity.type
_entity.pdbx_description
1 polymer ?
#
loop_
_entity_poly.entity_id
_entity_poly.type
_entity_poly.pdbx_seq_one_letter_code
_entity_poly.pdbx_strand_id
1 'polypeptide(L)'
;MCIRDSLTPDLTEAWPDIEFFMFFYGHGQIILGIFFALAVLKHRPYLQNFWKMAIITILLLVPILIVNLVIGGEANYWYLMNTPEGESLMDLMPAPPFHMLGVAPLALVVFFIIYLPFLIWDKTKKA
;
A
#
# COMPACT_ATOMS: atom_id res chain seq x y z
N MET A 1 1.00 0.78 1.13
CA MET A 1 2.27 1.48 0.96
C MET A 1 2.12 2.97 1.21
N CYS A 2 1.45 3.75 0.39
CA CYS A 2 1.50 5.23 0.49
C CYS A 2 1.14 5.87 1.84
N ILE A 3 0.17 5.36 2.60
CA ILE A 3 -0.21 5.96 3.89
C ILE A 3 0.86 5.70 4.96
N ARG A 4 1.43 4.50 4.99
CA ARG A 4 2.51 4.15 5.91
C ARG A 4 3.75 4.98 5.62
N ASP A 5 4.17 5.03 4.36
CA ASP A 5 5.37 5.75 3.95
C ASP A 5 5.26 7.25 4.19
N SER A 6 4.04 7.82 4.17
CA SER A 6 3.81 9.22 4.55
C SER A 6 3.90 9.48 6.06
N LEU A 7 3.67 8.47 6.89
CA LEU A 7 3.73 8.59 8.36
C LEU A 7 5.10 8.20 8.93
N THR A 8 5.78 7.26 8.28
CA THR A 8 7.12 6.80 8.63
C THR A 8 7.94 6.71 7.34
N PRO A 9 8.40 7.86 6.80
CA PRO A 9 9.13 7.90 5.54
C PRO A 9 10.47 7.20 5.68
N ASP A 10 10.72 6.28 4.76
CA ASP A 10 12.02 5.64 4.57
C ASP A 10 12.89 6.59 3.71
N LEU A 11 13.33 7.67 4.33
CA LEU A 11 14.14 8.71 3.72
C LEU A 11 15.53 8.69 4.32
N THR A 12 16.53 8.57 3.48
CA THR A 12 17.93 8.72 3.85
C THR A 12 18.31 10.18 4.06
N GLU A 13 17.61 11.09 3.37
CA GLU A 13 17.86 12.52 3.41
C GLU A 13 16.74 13.28 4.13
N ALA A 14 17.15 14.18 5.05
CA ALA A 14 16.23 15.00 5.82
C ALA A 14 15.99 16.36 5.13
N TRP A 15 15.02 17.12 5.67
CA TRP A 15 14.83 18.52 5.30
C TRP A 15 16.17 19.31 5.37
N PRO A 16 16.52 20.16 4.35
CA PRO A 16 15.69 20.62 3.21
C PRO A 16 16.00 19.94 1.87
N ASP A 17 16.37 18.68 1.83
CA ASP A 17 16.73 17.98 0.60
C ASP A 17 15.59 17.87 -0.40
N ILE A 18 15.92 17.87 -1.70
CA ILE A 18 14.94 17.77 -2.79
C ILE A 18 14.19 16.42 -2.75
N GLU A 19 14.84 15.34 -2.34
CA GLU A 19 14.23 14.02 -2.24
C GLU A 19 13.12 13.99 -1.20
N PHE A 20 13.32 14.70 -0.08
CA PHE A 20 12.28 14.88 0.94
C PHE A 20 11.01 15.51 0.33
N PHE A 21 11.15 16.60 -0.43
CA PHE A 21 10.00 17.26 -1.08
C PHE A 21 9.35 16.38 -2.12
N MET A 22 10.14 15.72 -2.96
CA MET A 22 9.60 14.83 -4.02
C MET A 22 8.83 13.66 -3.44
N PHE A 23 9.31 13.10 -2.33
CA PHE A 23 8.62 12.05 -1.60
C PHE A 23 7.24 12.48 -1.13
N PHE A 24 7.16 13.56 -0.35
CA PHE A 24 5.89 14.05 0.19
C PHE A 24 4.95 14.60 -0.90
N TYR A 25 5.50 15.23 -1.93
CA TYR A 25 4.72 15.70 -3.08
C TYR A 25 4.08 14.53 -3.82
N GLY A 26 4.85 13.48 -4.13
CA GLY A 26 4.34 12.29 -4.80
C GLY A 26 3.25 11.58 -4.00
N HIS A 27 3.50 11.36 -2.71
CA HIS A 27 2.52 10.72 -1.81
C HIS A 27 1.26 11.59 -1.61
N GLY A 28 1.42 12.90 -1.49
CA GLY A 28 0.32 13.85 -1.42
C GLY A 28 -0.58 13.82 -2.67
N GLN A 29 0.02 13.67 -3.85
CA GLN A 29 -0.74 13.55 -5.11
C GLN A 29 -1.59 12.29 -5.16
N ILE A 30 -1.10 11.17 -4.65
CA ILE A 30 -1.87 9.93 -4.57
C ILE A 30 -3.10 10.12 -3.67
N ILE A 31 -2.91 10.70 -2.48
CA ILE A 31 -4.00 10.99 -1.54
C ILE A 31 -5.01 11.96 -2.17
N LEU A 32 -4.54 13.03 -2.81
CA LEU A 32 -5.39 13.99 -3.51
C LEU A 32 -6.20 13.33 -4.63
N GLY A 33 -5.57 12.42 -5.41
CA GLY A 33 -6.24 11.65 -6.45
C GLY A 33 -7.37 10.78 -5.91
N ILE A 34 -7.18 10.15 -4.75
CA ILE A 34 -8.23 9.37 -4.08
C ILE A 34 -9.40 10.28 -3.67
N PHE A 35 -9.12 11.41 -3.01
CA PHE A 35 -10.16 12.38 -2.64
C PHE A 35 -10.89 12.94 -3.86
N PHE A 36 -10.18 13.25 -4.94
CA PHE A 36 -10.78 13.69 -6.19
C PHE A 36 -11.72 12.62 -6.78
N ALA A 37 -11.28 11.36 -6.81
CA ALA A 37 -12.11 10.26 -7.29
C ALA A 37 -13.41 10.10 -6.47
N LEU A 38 -13.33 10.23 -5.15
CA LEU A 38 -14.47 10.11 -4.26
C LEU A 38 -15.40 11.34 -4.33
N ALA A 39 -14.84 12.56 -4.27
CA ALA A 39 -15.61 13.79 -4.11
C ALA A 39 -16.13 14.33 -5.45
N VAL A 40 -15.29 14.33 -6.49
CA VAL A 40 -15.61 14.94 -7.79
C VAL A 40 -16.18 13.91 -8.75
N LEU A 41 -15.47 12.79 -8.96
CA LEU A 41 -15.92 11.75 -9.87
C LEU A 41 -17.02 10.86 -9.28
N LYS A 42 -17.33 11.02 -7.98
CA LYS A 42 -18.34 10.23 -7.26
C LYS A 42 -18.08 8.71 -7.33
N HIS A 43 -16.82 8.33 -7.60
CA HIS A 43 -16.44 6.93 -7.56
C HIS A 43 -16.56 6.41 -6.13
N ARG A 44 -17.25 5.30 -5.99
CA ARG A 44 -17.51 4.70 -4.70
C ARG A 44 -16.95 3.28 -4.64
N PRO A 45 -16.22 2.92 -3.58
CA PRO A 45 -15.81 1.54 -3.39
C PRO A 45 -17.02 0.67 -3.03
N TYR A 46 -17.10 -0.51 -3.63
CA TYR A 46 -18.07 -1.55 -3.33
C TYR A 46 -17.33 -2.80 -2.86
N LEU A 47 -18.02 -3.68 -2.09
CA LEU A 47 -17.42 -4.92 -1.59
C LEU A 47 -16.87 -5.82 -2.70
N GLN A 48 -17.53 -5.83 -3.86
CA GLN A 48 -17.02 -6.55 -5.03
C GLN A 48 -15.66 -6.03 -5.50
N ASN A 49 -15.45 -4.72 -5.40
CA ASN A 49 -14.18 -4.08 -5.78
C ASN A 49 -13.07 -4.43 -4.79
N PHE A 50 -13.40 -4.58 -3.50
CA PHE A 50 -12.46 -5.05 -2.50
C PHE A 50 -11.88 -6.42 -2.88
N TRP A 51 -12.73 -7.39 -3.20
CA TRP A 51 -12.26 -8.72 -3.61
C TRP A 51 -11.51 -8.71 -4.94
N LYS A 52 -11.97 -7.91 -5.91
CA LYS A 52 -11.23 -7.72 -7.16
C LYS A 52 -9.83 -7.17 -6.93
N MET A 53 -9.71 -6.14 -6.09
CA MET A 53 -8.42 -5.57 -5.71
C MET A 53 -7.52 -6.59 -5.03
N ALA A 54 -8.03 -7.36 -4.07
CA ALA A 54 -7.29 -8.39 -3.39
C ALA A 54 -6.73 -9.44 -4.38
N ILE A 55 -7.57 -9.93 -5.29
CA ILE A 55 -7.16 -10.90 -6.31
C ILE A 55 -6.11 -10.30 -7.25
N ILE A 56 -6.32 -9.08 -7.76
CA ILE A 56 -5.36 -8.41 -8.64
C ILE A 56 -4.02 -8.22 -7.93
N THR A 57 -4.03 -7.81 -6.67
CA THR A 57 -2.80 -7.65 -5.87
C THR A 57 -2.04 -8.97 -5.74
N ILE A 58 -2.75 -10.07 -5.45
CA ILE A 58 -2.12 -11.40 -5.37
C ILE A 58 -1.56 -11.83 -6.73
N LEU A 59 -2.31 -11.61 -7.82
CA LEU A 59 -1.85 -11.95 -9.17
C LEU A 59 -0.64 -11.13 -9.60
N LEU A 60 -0.50 -9.90 -9.12
CA LEU A 60 0.66 -9.04 -9.41
C LEU A 60 1.91 -9.42 -8.62
N LEU A 61 1.80 -10.19 -7.54
CA LEU A 61 2.99 -10.64 -6.77
C LEU A 61 3.97 -11.43 -7.65
N VAL A 62 3.45 -12.33 -8.50
CA VAL A 62 4.30 -13.19 -9.35
C VAL A 62 5.09 -12.37 -10.38
N PRO A 63 4.47 -11.52 -11.22
CA PRO A 63 5.23 -10.72 -12.18
C PRO A 63 6.19 -9.73 -11.50
N ILE A 64 5.84 -9.16 -10.34
CA ILE A 64 6.74 -8.26 -9.61
C ILE A 64 7.94 -9.03 -9.05
N LEU A 65 7.71 -10.24 -8.53
CA LEU A 65 8.82 -11.10 -8.12
C LEU A 65 9.75 -11.43 -9.29
N ILE A 66 9.20 -11.75 -10.46
CA ILE A 66 10.00 -12.00 -11.67
C ILE A 66 10.81 -10.76 -12.05
N VAL A 67 10.20 -9.58 -12.01
CA VAL A 67 10.89 -8.31 -12.28
C VAL A 67 12.05 -8.09 -11.32
N ASN A 68 11.85 -8.30 -10.01
CA ASN A 68 12.91 -8.20 -9.01
C ASN A 68 14.07 -9.17 -9.32
N LEU A 69 13.76 -10.41 -9.69
CA LEU A 69 14.76 -11.44 -10.02
C LEU A 69 15.53 -11.13 -11.32
N VAL A 70 14.85 -10.59 -12.34
CA VAL A 70 15.46 -10.26 -13.64
C VAL A 70 16.35 -9.02 -13.53
N ILE A 71 15.90 -7.99 -12.83
CA ILE A 71 16.70 -6.77 -12.62
C ILE A 71 17.88 -7.10 -11.72
N GLY A 72 17.66 -7.91 -10.67
CA GLY A 72 18.69 -8.27 -9.71
C GLY A 72 19.21 -7.10 -8.89
N GLY A 73 20.37 -7.27 -8.25
CA GLY A 73 21.01 -6.24 -7.43
C GLY A 73 20.11 -5.81 -6.25
N GLU A 74 19.89 -4.52 -6.14
CA GLU A 74 19.07 -3.92 -5.05
C GLU A 74 17.58 -3.79 -5.40
N ALA A 75 17.12 -4.36 -6.53
CA ALA A 75 15.73 -4.30 -6.92
C ALA A 75 14.84 -5.00 -5.89
N ASN A 76 13.97 -4.24 -5.25
CA ASN A 76 13.12 -4.70 -4.17
C ASN A 76 11.70 -4.12 -4.25
N TYR A 77 11.09 -4.20 -5.43
CA TYR A 77 9.72 -3.74 -5.62
C TYR A 77 8.76 -4.51 -4.72
N TRP A 78 7.89 -3.76 -4.04
CA TRP A 78 6.94 -4.26 -3.04
C TRP A 78 7.59 -4.95 -1.83
N TYR A 79 8.88 -4.73 -1.61
CA TYR A 79 9.64 -5.35 -0.53
C TYR A 79 9.54 -6.87 -0.51
N LEU A 80 9.51 -7.50 -1.72
CA LEU A 80 9.40 -8.96 -1.85
C LEU A 80 10.70 -9.69 -1.54
N MET A 81 11.84 -9.03 -1.75
CA MET A 81 13.17 -9.62 -1.59
C MET A 81 13.76 -9.36 -0.20
N ASN A 82 13.62 -8.13 0.29
CA ASN A 82 14.16 -7.68 1.57
C ASN A 82 13.12 -6.83 2.31
N THR A 83 13.17 -6.81 3.64
CA THR A 83 12.42 -5.86 4.46
C THR A 83 12.97 -4.45 4.29
N PRO A 84 12.16 -3.38 4.48
CA PRO A 84 12.65 -2.01 4.48
C PRO A 84 13.75 -1.81 5.52
N GLU A 85 14.69 -0.92 5.25
CA GLU A 85 15.65 -0.47 6.25
C GLU A 85 14.94 0.34 7.33
N GLY A 86 15.39 0.21 8.57
CA GLY A 86 14.77 0.84 9.74
C GLY A 86 13.75 -0.04 10.47
N GLU A 87 13.39 0.36 11.67
CA GLU A 87 12.43 -0.38 12.51
C GLU A 87 11.02 -0.35 11.89
N SER A 88 10.49 -1.50 11.56
CA SER A 88 9.17 -1.63 10.94
C SER A 88 8.38 -2.81 11.52
N LEU A 89 7.05 -2.81 11.28
CA LEU A 89 6.21 -3.95 11.64
C LEU A 89 6.65 -5.25 10.94
N MET A 90 7.42 -5.15 9.85
CA MET A 90 7.95 -6.31 9.15
C MET A 90 9.02 -7.05 9.94
N ASP A 91 9.69 -6.38 10.88
CA ASP A 91 10.71 -7.01 11.76
C ASP A 91 10.10 -8.02 12.72
N LEU A 92 8.78 -7.91 12.96
CA LEU A 92 8.02 -8.89 13.74
C LEU A 92 7.62 -10.13 12.92
N MET A 93 7.91 -10.14 11.62
CA MET A 93 7.53 -11.19 10.69
C MET A 93 8.71 -12.10 10.37
N PRO A 94 8.46 -13.31 9.84
CA PRO A 94 9.54 -14.21 9.41
C PRO A 94 10.44 -13.54 8.36
N ALA A 95 11.67 -13.99 8.25
CA ALA A 95 12.61 -13.51 7.24
C ALA A 95 12.06 -13.68 5.80
N PRO A 96 12.46 -12.82 4.85
CA PRO A 96 12.11 -12.96 3.45
C PRO A 96 12.43 -14.36 2.90
N PRO A 97 11.59 -14.94 2.03
CA PRO A 97 10.36 -14.37 1.45
C PRO A 97 9.09 -14.62 2.29
N PHE A 98 9.21 -15.29 3.43
CA PHE A 98 8.06 -15.73 4.25
C PHE A 98 7.33 -14.59 4.98
N HIS A 99 7.95 -13.41 5.11
CA HIS A 99 7.30 -12.21 5.68
C HIS A 99 6.02 -11.84 4.93
N MET A 100 5.90 -12.18 3.63
CA MET A 100 4.69 -11.93 2.84
C MET A 100 3.45 -12.67 3.35
N LEU A 101 3.64 -13.80 4.05
CA LEU A 101 2.54 -14.51 4.70
C LEU A 101 1.89 -13.70 5.84
N GLY A 102 2.66 -12.80 6.46
CA GLY A 102 2.15 -11.86 7.46
C GLY A 102 1.66 -10.55 6.83
N VAL A 103 2.40 -10.02 5.85
CA VAL A 103 2.08 -8.75 5.17
C VAL A 103 0.77 -8.83 4.40
N ALA A 104 0.50 -9.93 3.69
CA ALA A 104 -0.70 -10.07 2.87
C ALA A 104 -2.00 -10.01 3.70
N PRO A 105 -2.17 -10.79 4.79
CA PRO A 105 -3.37 -10.66 5.63
C PRO A 105 -3.44 -9.30 6.32
N LEU A 106 -2.32 -8.71 6.75
CA LEU A 106 -2.30 -7.37 7.32
C LEU A 106 -2.80 -6.33 6.32
N ALA A 107 -2.35 -6.40 5.07
CA ALA A 107 -2.81 -5.52 4.00
C ALA A 107 -4.32 -5.66 3.75
N LEU A 108 -4.86 -6.89 3.77
CA LEU A 108 -6.30 -7.12 3.64
C LEU A 108 -7.10 -6.51 4.80
N VAL A 109 -6.59 -6.61 6.02
CA VAL A 109 -7.21 -5.97 7.20
C VAL A 109 -7.23 -4.46 7.04
N VAL A 110 -6.11 -3.85 6.64
CA VAL A 110 -6.03 -2.39 6.40
C VAL A 110 -7.00 -1.97 5.30
N PHE A 111 -7.04 -2.68 4.18
CA PHE A 111 -7.99 -2.39 3.11
C PHE A 111 -9.44 -2.51 3.57
N PHE A 112 -9.75 -3.50 4.41
CA PHE A 112 -11.09 -3.64 4.99
C PHE A 112 -11.44 -2.49 5.93
N ILE A 113 -10.51 -2.05 6.76
CA ILE A 113 -10.70 -0.88 7.65
C ILE A 113 -11.00 0.39 6.82
N ILE A 114 -10.27 0.60 5.73
CA ILE A 114 -10.51 1.73 4.82
C ILE A 114 -11.88 1.63 4.15
N TYR A 115 -12.35 0.42 3.85
CA TYR A 115 -13.67 0.18 3.27
C TYR A 115 -14.82 0.29 4.29
N LEU A 116 -14.55 0.09 5.57
CA LEU A 116 -15.56 0.02 6.63
C LEU A 116 -16.53 1.23 6.70
N PRO A 117 -16.10 2.49 6.55
CA PRO A 117 -17.00 3.65 6.52
C PRO A 117 -18.08 3.55 5.43
N PHE A 118 -17.70 3.04 4.26
CA PHE A 118 -18.64 2.88 3.14
C PHE A 118 -19.63 1.74 3.39
N LEU A 119 -19.18 0.67 4.03
CA LEU A 119 -20.05 -0.43 4.43
C LEU A 119 -21.10 0.00 5.46
N ILE A 120 -20.69 0.79 6.45
CA ILE A 120 -21.61 1.35 7.48
C ILE A 120 -22.62 2.26 6.80
N TRP A 121 -22.16 3.16 5.94
CA TRP A 121 -23.05 4.07 5.20
C TRP A 121 -24.09 3.31 4.35
N ASP A 122 -23.71 2.20 3.71
CA ASP A 122 -24.64 1.41 2.90
C ASP A 122 -25.72 0.75 3.74
N LYS A 123 -25.36 0.27 4.92
CA LYS A 123 -26.32 -0.33 5.85
C LYS A 123 -27.31 0.70 6.39
N THR A 124 -26.85 1.90 6.74
CA THR A 124 -27.70 2.96 7.28
C THR A 124 -28.68 3.53 6.24
N LYS A 125 -28.36 3.46 4.93
CA LYS A 125 -29.28 3.93 3.89
C LYS A 125 -30.33 2.87 3.47
N LYS A 126 -30.13 1.62 3.85
CA LYS A 126 -31.06 0.53 3.53
C LYS A 126 -32.05 0.23 4.69
N ALA A 127 -31.80 0.82 5.86
CA ALA A 127 -32.70 0.81 7.02
C ALA A 127 -33.63 2.02 6.97
#